data_9a74fde3c2d5986b02f2d2f06742a069
#
_entry.id   9a74fde3c2d5986b02f2d2f06742a069
#
_cell.length_a   1.000
_cell.length_b   1.000
_cell.length_c   1.000
_cell.angle_alpha   90.00
_cell.angle_beta   90.00
_cell.angle_gamma   90.00
#
_symmetry.space_group_name_H-M   'P 1'
#
loop_
_entity.id
_entity.type
_entity.pdbx_description
1 polymer ?
#
loop_
_entity_poly.entity_id
_entity_poly.type
_entity_poly.pdbx_seq_one_letter_code
_entity_poly.pdbx_strand_id
1 'polypeptide(L)'
;MTLNSFIIAISMVIGVGSTSSLAGYALSRMNFIGRRGFLSMTIVLHAFPSVTLLISIFFVLRFIAKIPGIGLVLGYNTAGGIALVMISLDLPLGIWLMKGFFDNVSWDTEQSALIDGASRLRVWWEIILPQIKPGLAALAVFTFLTGWSAYLVPATFTIGTQMANLPIYLNQLQGDTALTNWNIVAAVGLFQLVPVLIFFIFTQKLLLNIYSGGVKGGV
;
A
#
# COMPACT_ATOMS: atom_id res chain seq x y z
N MET A 1 -13.25 -15.79 -2.45
CA MET A 1 -12.51 -15.28 -1.27
C MET A 1 -11.04 -15.02 -1.59
N THR A 2 -10.28 -16.01 -2.05
CA THR A 2 -8.87 -15.83 -2.47
C THR A 2 -8.69 -14.72 -3.49
N LEU A 3 -9.55 -14.69 -4.53
CA LEU A 3 -9.51 -13.64 -5.55
C LEU A 3 -9.70 -12.23 -4.95
N ASN A 4 -10.63 -12.08 -3.98
CA ASN A 4 -10.84 -10.80 -3.31
C ASN A 4 -9.61 -10.37 -2.51
N SER A 5 -8.94 -11.30 -1.80
CA SER A 5 -7.67 -11.02 -1.11
C SER A 5 -6.60 -10.54 -2.10
N PHE A 6 -6.47 -11.20 -3.26
CA PHE A 6 -5.52 -10.78 -4.30
C PHE A 6 -5.87 -9.42 -4.89
N ILE A 7 -7.14 -9.17 -5.19
CA ILE A 7 -7.58 -7.86 -5.72
C ILE A 7 -7.22 -6.75 -4.74
N ILE A 8 -7.52 -6.93 -3.46
CA ILE A 8 -7.19 -5.93 -2.43
C ILE A 8 -5.67 -5.75 -2.34
N ALA A 9 -4.91 -6.84 -2.20
CA ALA A 9 -3.45 -6.76 -2.03
C ALA A 9 -2.76 -6.11 -3.24
N ILE A 10 -3.11 -6.51 -4.46
CA ILE A 10 -2.53 -5.93 -5.69
C ILE A 10 -2.97 -4.47 -5.87
N SER A 11 -4.23 -4.15 -5.57
CA SER A 11 -4.71 -2.76 -5.61
C SER A 11 -3.94 -1.87 -4.64
N MET A 12 -3.60 -2.37 -3.45
CA MET A 12 -2.76 -1.66 -2.49
C MET A 12 -1.33 -1.45 -3.01
N VAL A 13 -0.69 -2.49 -3.56
CA VAL A 13 0.66 -2.37 -4.13
C VAL A 13 0.70 -1.30 -5.23
N ILE A 14 -0.26 -1.35 -6.15
CA ILE A 14 -0.32 -0.40 -7.27
C ILE A 14 -0.72 1.00 -6.76
N GLY A 15 -1.79 1.10 -5.97
CA GLY A 15 -2.35 2.38 -5.53
C GLY A 15 -1.41 3.14 -4.59
N VAL A 16 -0.92 2.48 -3.54
CA VAL A 16 0.03 3.10 -2.60
C VAL A 16 1.38 3.33 -3.29
N GLY A 17 1.88 2.34 -4.05
CA GLY A 17 3.18 2.43 -4.73
C GLY A 17 3.25 3.58 -5.72
N SER A 18 2.27 3.71 -6.63
CA SER A 18 2.23 4.79 -7.63
C SER A 18 2.04 6.16 -6.99
N THR A 19 1.05 6.30 -6.11
CA THR A 19 0.75 7.59 -5.48
C THR A 19 1.87 8.05 -4.56
N SER A 20 2.41 7.15 -3.73
CA SER A 20 3.51 7.47 -2.82
C SER A 20 4.81 7.77 -3.55
N SER A 21 5.08 7.12 -4.69
CA SER A 21 6.25 7.42 -5.51
C SER A 21 6.17 8.83 -6.10
N LEU A 22 5.04 9.20 -6.69
CA LEU A 22 4.85 10.54 -7.24
C LEU A 22 4.89 11.62 -6.16
N ALA A 23 4.14 11.42 -5.07
CA ALA A 23 4.09 12.37 -3.96
C ALA A 23 5.45 12.47 -3.24
N GLY A 24 6.12 11.34 -2.98
CA GLY A 24 7.45 11.29 -2.37
C GLY A 24 8.51 12.01 -3.20
N TYR A 25 8.49 11.83 -4.52
CA TYR A 25 9.35 12.59 -5.43
C TYR A 25 9.09 14.10 -5.36
N ALA A 26 7.84 14.51 -5.48
CA ALA A 26 7.48 15.93 -5.38
C ALA A 26 7.90 16.54 -4.03
N LEU A 27 7.66 15.82 -2.94
CA LEU A 27 8.06 16.23 -1.60
C LEU A 27 9.56 16.19 -1.35
N SER A 28 10.33 15.40 -2.08
CA SER A 28 11.79 15.37 -1.99
C SER A 28 12.43 16.48 -2.82
N ARG A 29 11.95 16.70 -4.05
CA ARG A 29 12.62 17.51 -5.08
C ARG A 29 12.02 18.89 -5.29
N MET A 30 10.75 19.10 -4.98
CA MET A 30 10.09 20.39 -5.24
C MET A 30 10.00 21.24 -3.98
N ASN A 31 10.27 22.53 -4.13
CA ASN A 31 10.07 23.51 -3.08
C ASN A 31 8.74 24.25 -3.32
N PHE A 32 7.76 24.02 -2.44
CA PHE A 32 6.48 24.71 -2.48
C PHE A 32 6.02 25.08 -1.06
N ILE A 33 5.13 26.08 -1.00
CA ILE A 33 4.57 26.55 0.25
C ILE A 33 3.74 25.42 0.89
N GLY A 34 4.00 25.13 2.18
CA GLY A 34 3.26 24.08 2.91
C GLY A 34 3.90 22.69 2.87
N ARG A 35 5.01 22.46 2.14
CA ARG A 35 5.71 21.15 2.07
C ARG A 35 5.97 20.54 3.46
N ARG A 36 6.52 21.32 4.40
CA ARG A 36 6.80 20.84 5.76
C ARG A 36 5.52 20.51 6.52
N GLY A 37 4.50 21.37 6.42
CA GLY A 37 3.20 21.14 7.04
C GLY A 37 2.52 19.86 6.52
N PHE A 38 2.57 19.63 5.20
CA PHE A 38 2.02 18.43 4.59
C PHE A 38 2.73 17.17 5.11
N LEU A 39 4.08 17.18 5.19
CA LEU A 39 4.85 16.04 5.74
C LEU A 39 4.51 15.78 7.21
N SER A 40 4.39 16.83 8.04
CA SER A 40 3.99 16.66 9.43
C SER A 40 2.57 16.10 9.53
N MET A 41 1.66 16.58 8.69
CA MET A 41 0.27 16.11 8.64
C MET A 41 0.17 14.63 8.26
N THR A 42 0.99 14.13 7.31
CA THR A 42 0.98 12.71 6.95
C THR A 42 1.37 11.81 8.13
N ILE A 43 2.36 12.21 8.93
CA ILE A 43 2.75 11.46 10.13
C ILE A 43 1.63 11.48 11.19
N VAL A 44 1.04 12.67 11.43
CA VAL A 44 -0.07 12.81 12.39
C VAL A 44 -1.26 11.96 11.97
N LEU A 45 -1.63 11.98 10.68
CA LEU A 45 -2.74 11.16 10.16
C LEU A 45 -2.48 9.66 10.33
N HIS A 46 -1.24 9.20 10.13
CA HIS A 46 -0.90 7.79 10.32
C HIS A 46 -0.91 7.37 11.81
N ALA A 47 -0.69 8.31 12.73
CA ALA A 47 -0.76 8.04 14.16
C ALA A 47 -2.21 7.85 14.69
N PHE A 48 -3.23 8.26 13.92
CA PHE A 48 -4.62 8.02 14.30
C PHE A 48 -4.98 6.54 14.15
N PRO A 49 -5.57 5.90 15.17
CA PRO A 49 -6.05 4.54 15.07
C PRO A 49 -7.12 4.43 13.97
N SER A 50 -6.89 3.57 12.96
CA SER A 50 -7.83 3.37 11.84
C SER A 50 -9.23 2.98 12.32
N VAL A 51 -9.33 2.28 13.45
CA VAL A 51 -10.61 1.85 14.06
C VAL A 51 -11.53 3.03 14.34
N THR A 52 -10.98 4.15 14.83
CA THR A 52 -11.78 5.35 15.15
C THR A 52 -12.35 6.03 13.90
N LEU A 53 -11.72 5.81 12.75
CA LEU A 53 -12.15 6.41 11.49
C LEU A 53 -13.22 5.58 10.76
N LEU A 54 -13.47 4.33 11.16
CA LEU A 54 -14.36 3.41 10.43
C LEU A 54 -15.78 3.97 10.24
N ILE A 55 -16.33 4.64 11.25
CA ILE A 55 -17.68 5.22 11.16
C ILE A 55 -17.72 6.33 10.09
N SER A 56 -16.74 7.23 10.12
CA SER A 56 -16.65 8.33 9.14
C SER A 56 -16.42 7.79 7.72
N ILE A 57 -15.56 6.79 7.57
CA ILE A 57 -15.29 6.11 6.30
C ILE A 57 -16.55 5.43 5.76
N PHE A 58 -17.37 4.82 6.63
CA PHE A 58 -18.66 4.24 6.23
C PHE A 58 -19.55 5.28 5.54
N PHE A 59 -19.71 6.46 6.12
CA PHE A 59 -20.52 7.52 5.52
C PHE A 59 -19.95 7.99 4.18
N VAL A 60 -18.62 8.10 4.07
CA VAL A 60 -17.95 8.46 2.80
C VAL A 60 -18.22 7.42 1.72
N LEU A 61 -18.05 6.13 2.02
CA LEU A 61 -18.33 5.04 1.06
C LEU A 61 -19.80 4.99 0.66
N ARG A 62 -20.71 5.23 1.60
CA ARG A 62 -22.16 5.32 1.33
C ARG A 62 -22.50 6.52 0.45
N PHE A 63 -21.81 7.63 0.62
CA PHE A 63 -21.94 8.80 -0.27
C PHE A 63 -21.44 8.48 -1.67
N ILE A 64 -20.23 7.91 -1.80
CA ILE A 64 -19.67 7.48 -3.08
C ILE A 64 -20.60 6.49 -3.80
N ALA A 65 -21.21 5.57 -3.06
CA ALA A 65 -22.14 4.59 -3.63
C ALA A 65 -23.37 5.21 -4.34
N LYS A 66 -23.71 6.46 -4.03
CA LYS A 66 -24.80 7.18 -4.68
C LYS A 66 -24.40 7.82 -6.02
N ILE A 67 -23.10 7.90 -6.33
CA ILE A 67 -22.61 8.52 -7.56
C ILE A 67 -22.76 7.51 -8.71
N PRO A 68 -23.53 7.83 -9.77
CA PRO A 68 -23.72 6.91 -10.90
C PRO A 68 -22.40 6.50 -11.54
N GLY A 69 -22.23 5.23 -11.83
CA GLY A 69 -21.00 4.65 -12.39
C GLY A 69 -19.87 4.44 -11.39
N ILE A 70 -19.45 5.48 -10.69
CA ILE A 70 -18.37 5.41 -9.69
C ILE A 70 -18.78 4.55 -8.50
N GLY A 71 -19.99 4.70 -8.02
CA GLY A 71 -20.51 3.99 -6.84
C GLY A 71 -20.52 2.48 -7.00
N LEU A 72 -20.69 1.98 -8.23
CA LEU A 72 -20.65 0.54 -8.52
C LEU A 72 -19.27 -0.07 -8.35
N VAL A 73 -18.22 0.73 -8.48
CA VAL A 73 -16.82 0.26 -8.41
C VAL A 73 -16.16 0.63 -7.08
N LEU A 74 -16.35 1.87 -6.60
CA LEU A 74 -15.65 2.43 -5.45
C LEU A 74 -16.55 2.69 -4.24
N GLY A 75 -17.83 2.28 -4.32
CA GLY A 75 -18.79 2.51 -3.24
C GLY A 75 -18.71 1.47 -2.12
N TYR A 76 -19.67 1.61 -1.21
CA TYR A 76 -19.84 0.66 -0.10
C TYR A 76 -20.12 -0.76 -0.61
N ASN A 77 -19.57 -1.76 0.07
CA ASN A 77 -19.68 -3.19 -0.26
C ASN A 77 -19.13 -3.56 -1.65
N THR A 78 -18.07 -2.90 -2.08
CA THR A 78 -17.32 -3.23 -3.31
C THR A 78 -15.85 -3.47 -3.01
N ALA A 79 -15.19 -4.35 -3.80
CA ALA A 79 -13.75 -4.59 -3.64
C ALA A 79 -12.92 -3.32 -3.88
N GLY A 80 -13.35 -2.48 -4.85
CA GLY A 80 -12.69 -1.21 -5.12
C GLY A 80 -12.86 -0.19 -4.00
N GLY A 81 -14.04 -0.14 -3.35
CA GLY A 81 -14.26 0.72 -2.19
C GLY A 81 -13.39 0.31 -1.00
N ILE A 82 -13.29 -1.00 -0.72
CA ILE A 82 -12.40 -1.54 0.32
C ILE A 82 -10.94 -1.19 0.00
N ALA A 83 -10.49 -1.42 -1.24
CA ALA A 83 -9.14 -1.10 -1.68
C ALA A 83 -8.85 0.40 -1.56
N LEU A 84 -9.79 1.27 -1.95
CA LEU A 84 -9.66 2.74 -1.83
C LEU A 84 -9.44 3.16 -0.38
N VAL A 85 -10.21 2.62 0.56
CA VAL A 85 -10.06 2.91 1.98
C VAL A 85 -8.68 2.48 2.47
N MET A 86 -8.27 1.25 2.17
CA MET A 86 -6.99 0.72 2.62
C MET A 86 -5.81 1.48 2.02
N ILE A 87 -5.87 1.82 0.72
CA ILE A 87 -4.87 2.67 0.08
C ILE A 87 -4.78 4.01 0.82
N SER A 88 -5.92 4.67 1.09
CA SER A 88 -5.94 5.97 1.76
C SER A 88 -5.34 5.94 3.16
N LEU A 89 -5.55 4.87 3.91
CA LEU A 89 -5.00 4.70 5.26
C LEU A 89 -3.48 4.46 5.27
N ASP A 90 -2.95 3.79 4.25
CA ASP A 90 -1.52 3.47 4.14
C ASP A 90 -0.70 4.53 3.38
N LEU A 91 -1.36 5.41 2.62
CA LEU A 91 -0.68 6.48 1.86
C LEU A 91 0.25 7.35 2.72
N PRO A 92 -0.11 7.79 3.93
CA PRO A 92 0.75 8.64 4.73
C PRO A 92 2.13 8.02 4.99
N LEU A 93 2.15 6.74 5.39
CA LEU A 93 3.39 6.01 5.63
C LEU A 93 4.16 5.76 4.32
N GLY A 94 3.45 5.37 3.26
CA GLY A 94 4.03 5.14 1.94
C GLY A 94 4.73 6.39 1.38
N ILE A 95 4.09 7.56 1.48
CA ILE A 95 4.65 8.85 1.04
C ILE A 95 5.91 9.19 1.83
N TRP A 96 5.88 9.01 3.14
CA TRP A 96 7.02 9.32 4.00
C TRP A 96 8.20 8.40 3.70
N LEU A 97 7.95 7.11 3.54
CA LEU A 97 8.96 6.11 3.19
C LEU A 97 9.57 6.40 1.83
N MET A 98 8.75 6.64 0.80
CA MET A 98 9.24 6.94 -0.54
C MET A 98 10.04 8.24 -0.60
N LYS A 99 9.58 9.29 0.11
CA LYS A 99 10.38 10.52 0.25
C LYS A 99 11.77 10.24 0.81
N GLY A 100 11.89 9.40 1.84
CA GLY A 100 13.18 9.01 2.40
C GLY A 100 14.10 8.33 1.37
N PHE A 101 13.58 7.47 0.50
CA PHE A 101 14.36 6.88 -0.58
C PHE A 101 14.79 7.90 -1.62
N PHE A 102 13.92 8.82 -2.02
CA PHE A 102 14.26 9.89 -2.96
C PHE A 102 15.31 10.86 -2.39
N ASP A 103 15.28 11.16 -1.09
CA ASP A 103 16.25 12.04 -0.45
C ASP A 103 17.69 11.48 -0.52
N ASN A 104 17.83 10.14 -0.60
CA ASN A 104 19.13 9.48 -0.71
C ASN A 104 19.70 9.45 -2.15
N VAL A 105 18.95 9.86 -3.16
CA VAL A 105 19.44 9.94 -4.54
C VAL A 105 20.14 11.29 -4.76
N SER A 106 21.35 11.27 -5.39
CA SER A 106 22.12 12.48 -5.64
C SER A 106 21.35 13.49 -6.51
N TRP A 107 21.40 14.75 -6.10
CA TRP A 107 20.87 15.89 -6.87
C TRP A 107 21.60 16.08 -8.19
N ASP A 108 22.91 15.81 -8.23
CA ASP A 108 23.74 16.04 -9.42
C ASP A 108 23.28 15.19 -10.61
N THR A 109 22.86 13.94 -10.34
CA THR A 109 22.31 13.05 -11.37
C THR A 109 21.05 13.62 -12.00
N GLU A 110 20.17 14.19 -11.18
CA GLU A 110 18.93 14.79 -11.64
C GLU A 110 19.18 16.10 -12.40
N GLN A 111 20.04 16.97 -11.87
CA GLN A 111 20.36 18.26 -12.49
C GLN A 111 21.04 18.08 -13.85
N SER A 112 21.97 17.14 -13.98
CA SER A 112 22.62 16.85 -15.27
C SER A 112 21.59 16.50 -16.35
N ALA A 113 20.65 15.63 -16.03
CA ALA A 113 19.60 15.23 -16.96
C ALA A 113 18.64 16.39 -17.32
N LEU A 114 18.34 17.28 -16.38
CA LEU A 114 17.52 18.48 -16.64
C LEU A 114 18.25 19.48 -17.51
N ILE A 115 19.58 19.64 -17.36
CA ILE A 115 20.44 20.49 -18.22
C ILE A 115 20.47 19.92 -19.64
N ASP A 116 20.49 18.60 -19.79
CA ASP A 116 20.41 17.90 -21.09
C ASP A 116 19.03 18.01 -21.75
N GLY A 117 18.08 18.72 -21.13
CA GLY A 117 16.74 19.00 -21.66
C GLY A 117 15.69 17.93 -21.37
N ALA A 118 15.95 16.97 -20.47
CA ALA A 118 14.95 16.01 -20.07
C ALA A 118 13.83 16.67 -19.24
N SER A 119 12.58 16.30 -19.47
CA SER A 119 11.47 16.75 -18.63
C SER A 119 11.52 16.09 -17.24
N ARG A 120 10.98 16.75 -16.20
CA ARG A 120 10.94 16.19 -14.82
C ARG A 120 10.27 14.80 -14.75
N LEU A 121 9.23 14.57 -15.54
CA LEU A 121 8.58 13.27 -15.59
C LEU A 121 9.48 12.19 -16.20
N ARG A 122 10.24 12.55 -17.24
CA ARG A 122 11.21 11.66 -17.87
C ARG A 122 12.36 11.33 -16.92
N VAL A 123 12.90 12.34 -16.22
CA VAL A 123 13.92 12.14 -15.18
C VAL A 123 13.42 11.23 -14.08
N TRP A 124 12.19 11.45 -13.58
CA TRP A 124 11.58 10.60 -12.55
C TRP A 124 11.48 9.15 -13.01
N TRP A 125 10.95 8.91 -14.24
CA TRP A 125 10.68 7.55 -14.74
C TRP A 125 11.95 6.80 -15.16
N GLU A 126 12.82 7.46 -15.95
CA GLU A 126 13.95 6.80 -16.59
C GLU A 126 15.23 6.80 -15.72
N ILE A 127 15.38 7.75 -14.82
CA ILE A 127 16.64 7.95 -14.08
C ILE A 127 16.46 7.66 -12.60
N ILE A 128 15.48 8.28 -11.95
CA ILE A 128 15.35 8.24 -10.49
C ILE A 128 14.65 6.97 -10.03
N LEU A 129 13.51 6.60 -10.66
CA LEU A 129 12.74 5.43 -10.29
C LEU A 129 13.55 4.12 -10.32
N PRO A 130 14.41 3.88 -11.34
CA PRO A 130 15.30 2.72 -11.34
C PRO A 130 16.29 2.67 -10.17
N GLN A 131 16.76 3.81 -9.67
CA GLN A 131 17.70 3.87 -8.56
C GLN A 131 17.05 3.53 -7.21
N ILE A 132 15.77 3.82 -7.05
CA ILE A 132 15.01 3.53 -5.83
C ILE A 132 14.22 2.21 -5.89
N LYS A 133 14.50 1.34 -6.88
CA LYS A 133 13.85 0.00 -6.97
C LYS A 133 13.84 -0.76 -5.65
N PRO A 134 14.92 -0.76 -4.83
CA PRO A 134 14.87 -1.43 -3.53
C PRO A 134 13.81 -0.85 -2.59
N GLY A 135 13.65 0.49 -2.58
CA GLY A 135 12.62 1.16 -1.79
C GLY A 135 11.20 0.85 -2.26
N LEU A 136 11.00 0.83 -3.59
CA LEU A 136 9.73 0.41 -4.17
C LEU A 136 9.39 -1.04 -3.83
N ALA A 137 10.40 -1.94 -3.86
CA ALA A 137 10.20 -3.33 -3.47
C ALA A 137 9.81 -3.45 -1.99
N ALA A 138 10.47 -2.71 -1.10
CA ALA A 138 10.13 -2.68 0.32
C ALA A 138 8.69 -2.20 0.54
N LEU A 139 8.28 -1.12 -0.11
CA LEU A 139 6.92 -0.61 -0.04
C LEU A 139 5.92 -1.63 -0.61
N ALA A 140 6.24 -2.27 -1.73
CA ALA A 140 5.39 -3.29 -2.34
C ALA A 140 5.19 -4.51 -1.43
N VAL A 141 6.26 -4.99 -0.77
CA VAL A 141 6.15 -6.08 0.24
C VAL A 141 5.23 -5.65 1.37
N PHE A 142 5.46 -4.48 1.94
CA PHE A 142 4.69 -3.98 3.06
C PHE A 142 3.20 -3.86 2.71
N THR A 143 2.88 -3.18 1.60
CA THR A 143 1.49 -2.97 1.17
C THR A 143 0.80 -4.25 0.73
N PHE A 144 1.54 -5.19 0.10
CA PHE A 144 1.01 -6.51 -0.21
C PHE A 144 0.62 -7.27 1.05
N LEU A 145 1.50 -7.33 2.05
CA LEU A 145 1.24 -8.01 3.32
C LEU A 145 0.05 -7.39 4.05
N THR A 146 -0.03 -6.05 4.10
CA THR A 146 -1.14 -5.33 4.72
C THR A 146 -2.46 -5.67 4.01
N GLY A 147 -2.49 -5.64 2.68
CA GLY A 147 -3.69 -5.95 1.90
C GLY A 147 -4.10 -7.42 1.95
N TRP A 148 -3.12 -8.33 1.87
CA TRP A 148 -3.35 -9.78 1.91
C TRP A 148 -3.90 -10.26 3.25
N SER A 149 -3.38 -9.69 4.35
CA SER A 149 -3.78 -10.03 5.72
C SER A 149 -4.91 -9.15 6.27
N ALA A 150 -5.49 -8.28 5.45
CA ALA A 150 -6.51 -7.34 5.88
C ALA A 150 -7.76 -8.04 6.38
N TYR A 151 -8.15 -7.79 7.62
CA TYR A 151 -9.36 -8.31 8.23
C TYR A 151 -10.36 -7.21 8.59
N LEU A 152 -9.94 -6.23 9.40
CA LEU A 152 -10.84 -5.29 10.04
C LEU A 152 -11.62 -4.42 9.03
N VAL A 153 -10.92 -3.78 8.09
CA VAL A 153 -11.54 -2.90 7.09
C VAL A 153 -12.47 -3.70 6.16
N PRO A 154 -12.03 -4.82 5.54
CA PRO A 154 -12.91 -5.66 4.75
C PRO A 154 -14.12 -6.17 5.54
N ALA A 155 -13.93 -6.64 6.79
CA ALA A 155 -15.01 -7.16 7.61
C ALA A 155 -16.07 -6.09 7.97
N THR A 156 -15.64 -4.84 8.15
CA THR A 156 -16.53 -3.71 8.47
C THR A 156 -17.35 -3.26 7.26
N PHE A 157 -16.78 -3.32 6.06
CA PHE A 157 -17.41 -2.75 4.86
C PHE A 157 -17.96 -3.79 3.89
N THR A 158 -17.98 -5.08 4.27
CA THR A 158 -18.54 -6.17 3.46
C THR A 158 -19.84 -6.66 4.07
N ILE A 159 -20.89 -6.81 3.23
CA ILE A 159 -22.13 -7.50 3.59
C ILE A 159 -22.19 -8.82 2.81
N GLY A 160 -22.44 -9.90 3.53
CA GLY A 160 -22.55 -11.24 2.97
C GLY A 160 -21.18 -11.84 2.58
N THR A 161 -21.19 -12.92 1.83
CA THR A 161 -20.00 -13.71 1.51
C THR A 161 -19.33 -13.33 0.20
N GLN A 162 -19.99 -12.55 -0.66
CA GLN A 162 -19.51 -12.26 -2.02
C GLN A 162 -18.18 -11.47 -2.03
N MET A 163 -18.02 -10.51 -1.13
CA MET A 163 -16.83 -9.68 -1.02
C MET A 163 -15.89 -10.13 0.10
N ALA A 164 -16.21 -11.23 0.80
CA ALA A 164 -15.34 -11.77 1.84
C ALA A 164 -13.97 -12.17 1.26
N ASN A 165 -12.93 -11.84 2.01
CA ASN A 165 -11.55 -12.23 1.73
C ASN A 165 -11.13 -13.44 2.60
N LEU A 166 -9.90 -13.93 2.44
CA LEU A 166 -9.39 -15.09 3.18
C LEU A 166 -9.39 -14.89 4.71
N PRO A 167 -8.93 -13.76 5.28
CA PRO A 167 -8.98 -13.53 6.71
C PRO A 167 -10.40 -13.54 7.29
N ILE A 168 -11.38 -12.98 6.58
CA ILE A 168 -12.80 -13.03 6.99
C ILE A 168 -13.27 -14.49 7.01
N TYR A 169 -12.96 -15.27 5.98
CA TYR A 169 -13.31 -16.68 5.90
C TYR A 169 -12.68 -17.49 7.03
N LEU A 170 -11.40 -17.25 7.31
CA LEU A 170 -10.72 -17.91 8.43
C LEU A 170 -11.39 -17.60 9.77
N ASN A 171 -11.81 -16.37 9.99
CA ASN A 171 -12.52 -15.96 11.19
C ASN A 171 -13.91 -16.63 11.27
N GLN A 172 -14.64 -16.73 10.16
CA GLN A 172 -15.94 -17.40 10.11
C GLN A 172 -15.83 -18.90 10.45
N LEU A 173 -14.77 -19.58 10.01
CA LEU A 173 -14.52 -20.98 10.35
C LEU A 173 -14.28 -21.21 11.84
N GLN A 174 -13.84 -20.20 12.58
CA GLN A 174 -13.56 -20.26 14.01
C GLN A 174 -14.75 -19.79 14.88
N GLY A 175 -15.80 -19.25 14.25
CA GLY A 175 -16.92 -18.61 14.96
C GLY A 175 -17.81 -19.55 15.78
N ASP A 176 -17.86 -20.85 15.42
CA ASP A 176 -18.60 -21.87 16.16
C ASP A 176 -17.62 -22.94 16.70
N THR A 177 -17.16 -22.73 17.92
CA THR A 177 -16.11 -23.56 18.55
C THR A 177 -16.52 -25.02 18.74
N ALA A 178 -17.81 -25.33 18.79
CA ALA A 178 -18.31 -26.70 18.98
C ALA A 178 -18.25 -27.53 17.69
N LEU A 179 -18.30 -26.88 16.51
CA LEU A 179 -18.32 -27.53 15.20
C LEU A 179 -17.08 -27.17 14.33
N THR A 180 -16.09 -26.46 14.90
CA THR A 180 -14.92 -26.01 14.17
C THR A 180 -14.08 -27.20 13.67
N ASN A 181 -13.94 -27.32 12.36
CA ASN A 181 -13.01 -28.26 11.76
C ASN A 181 -11.59 -27.66 11.70
N TRP A 182 -10.79 -27.95 12.71
CA TRP A 182 -9.42 -27.44 12.84
C TRP A 182 -8.50 -27.80 11.69
N ASN A 183 -8.76 -28.92 10.98
CA ASN A 183 -7.98 -29.29 9.79
C ASN A 183 -8.21 -28.29 8.65
N ILE A 184 -9.45 -27.83 8.46
CA ILE A 184 -9.77 -26.80 7.45
C ILE A 184 -9.16 -25.46 7.85
N VAL A 185 -9.24 -25.08 9.12
CA VAL A 185 -8.63 -23.84 9.65
C VAL A 185 -7.12 -23.85 9.38
N ALA A 186 -6.44 -24.96 9.71
CA ALA A 186 -5.01 -25.11 9.46
C ALA A 186 -4.67 -25.08 7.97
N ALA A 187 -5.45 -25.75 7.12
CA ALA A 187 -5.24 -25.76 5.68
C ALA A 187 -5.38 -24.34 5.07
N VAL A 188 -6.40 -23.58 5.46
CA VAL A 188 -6.60 -22.19 5.02
C VAL A 188 -5.48 -21.29 5.53
N GLY A 189 -5.05 -21.45 6.78
CA GLY A 189 -3.92 -20.71 7.36
C GLY A 189 -2.62 -20.97 6.61
N LEU A 190 -2.30 -22.22 6.32
CA LEU A 190 -1.13 -22.60 5.51
C LEU A 190 -1.23 -22.04 4.09
N PHE A 191 -2.41 -22.11 3.47
CA PHE A 191 -2.62 -21.52 2.14
C PHE A 191 -2.38 -20.01 2.15
N GLN A 192 -2.76 -19.32 3.23
CA GLN A 192 -2.55 -17.87 3.37
C GLN A 192 -1.07 -17.50 3.46
N LEU A 193 -0.19 -18.40 3.93
CA LEU A 193 1.26 -18.17 3.97
C LEU A 193 1.92 -18.27 2.59
N VAL A 194 1.38 -19.08 1.68
CA VAL A 194 2.02 -19.36 0.38
C VAL A 194 2.30 -18.11 -0.45
N PRO A 195 1.33 -17.20 -0.73
CA PRO A 195 1.58 -16.00 -1.50
C PRO A 195 2.58 -15.05 -0.82
N VAL A 196 2.57 -15.00 0.52
CA VAL A 196 3.50 -14.20 1.31
C VAL A 196 4.94 -14.69 1.11
N LEU A 197 5.16 -16.01 1.21
CA LEU A 197 6.47 -16.62 0.99
C LEU A 197 6.95 -16.43 -0.45
N ILE A 198 6.07 -16.64 -1.43
CA ILE A 198 6.39 -16.43 -2.86
C ILE A 198 6.82 -14.95 -3.06
N PHE A 199 6.03 -14.01 -2.59
CA PHE A 199 6.30 -12.59 -2.75
C PHE A 199 7.62 -12.19 -2.07
N PHE A 200 7.89 -12.72 -0.88
CA PHE A 200 9.15 -12.50 -0.17
C PHE A 200 10.36 -13.05 -0.93
N ILE A 201 10.28 -14.27 -1.47
CA ILE A 201 11.38 -14.88 -2.24
C ILE A 201 11.75 -14.03 -3.45
N PHE A 202 10.77 -13.46 -4.15
CA PHE A 202 11.03 -12.59 -5.31
C PHE A 202 11.63 -11.24 -4.92
N THR A 203 11.26 -10.69 -3.76
CA THR A 203 11.67 -9.35 -3.35
C THR A 203 12.90 -9.32 -2.46
N GLN A 204 13.28 -10.44 -1.80
CA GLN A 204 14.40 -10.51 -0.86
C GLN A 204 15.73 -9.99 -1.43
N LYS A 205 16.04 -10.30 -2.72
CA LYS A 205 17.27 -9.83 -3.37
C LYS A 205 17.31 -8.31 -3.49
N LEU A 206 16.16 -7.68 -3.78
CA LEU A 206 16.05 -6.23 -3.86
C LEU A 206 16.16 -5.58 -2.47
N LEU A 207 15.62 -6.22 -1.44
CA LEU A 207 15.73 -5.77 -0.06
C LEU A 207 17.15 -5.85 0.48
N LEU A 208 17.87 -6.94 0.20
CA LEU A 208 19.27 -7.11 0.63
C LEU A 208 20.20 -6.05 0.01
N ASN A 209 19.92 -5.59 -1.21
CA ASN A 209 20.69 -4.54 -1.86
C ASN A 209 20.59 -3.17 -1.16
N ILE A 210 19.58 -2.93 -0.32
CA ILE A 210 19.48 -1.72 0.49
C ILE A 210 20.64 -1.65 1.50
N TYR A 211 20.99 -2.79 2.10
CA TYR A 211 22.06 -2.87 3.09
C TYR A 211 23.46 -2.81 2.48
N SER A 212 23.65 -3.35 1.26
CA SER A 212 24.96 -3.36 0.61
C SER A 212 25.34 -2.02 -0.03
N GLY A 213 24.38 -1.17 -0.40
CA GLY A 213 24.62 0.16 -0.98
C GLY A 213 25.02 1.22 0.04
N GLY A 214 24.68 1.05 1.32
CA GLY A 214 24.96 2.00 2.39
C GLY A 214 26.39 1.98 2.95
N VAL A 215 27.20 0.98 2.63
CA VAL A 215 28.55 0.80 3.21
C VAL A 215 29.66 1.41 2.34
N LYS A 216 29.38 1.88 1.13
CA LYS A 216 30.39 2.45 0.20
C LYS A 216 30.55 3.98 0.24
N GLY A 217 29.99 4.66 1.20
CA GLY A 217 30.02 6.12 1.34
C GLY A 217 30.87 6.63 2.52
N GLY A 218 31.94 5.95 2.91
CA GLY A 218 32.77 6.37 4.00
C GLY A 218 34.25 6.03 3.78
N VAL A 219 34.96 6.82 2.98
CA VAL A 219 36.38 7.19 3.15
C VAL A 219 36.56 8.53 2.45
#